data_2a1d8b4a926c50c008992c5044810283
#
_entry.id   2a1d8b4a926c50c008992c5044810283
#
_cell.length_a   1.000
_cell.length_b   1.000
_cell.length_c   1.000
_cell.angle_alpha   90.00
_cell.angle_beta   90.00
_cell.angle_gamma   90.00
#
_symmetry.space_group_name_H-M   'P 1'
#
loop_
_entity.id
_entity.type
_entity.pdbx_description
1 polymer ?
#
loop_
_entity_poly.entity_id
_entity_poly.type
_entity_poly.pdbx_seq_one_letter_code
_entity_poly.pdbx_strand_id
1 'polypeptide(L)'
;MKETTLAIQHLNDLKKRLDITKFITIYDRGYTSIELMLFTEKLNSKFIIRLTKNAFKKKRRQIKSNDKIIEINLTNSIIKEFDNEEAKEIAKKMGRYKFRIVEITLENGTKEILATNLSPEEFNIEELKELYGQRWSIETGFKKLKSQVMIERFSGHRRIIIEQDFYASIFIYNLATAIQWDGEKQMKVKKRTPDMEFIRKANFASIVGIIYIYMEDILSFDSETVNQVMDFLIHQAKCLYHQKNINTLQMQRMLKIIDDFILQFKWGDEWEDYKPARTAEDSTNDHPGNPKPTH
;
A
#
# COMPACT_ATOMS: atom_id res chain seq x y z
N MET A 1 15.10 -14.12 -5.98
CA MET A 1 13.88 -14.76 -5.43
C MET A 1 12.71 -14.31 -6.30
N LYS A 2 11.79 -15.21 -6.69
CA LYS A 2 10.61 -14.84 -7.45
C LYS A 2 9.61 -14.09 -6.55
N GLU A 3 8.86 -13.12 -7.09
CA GLU A 3 7.84 -12.38 -6.34
C GLU A 3 6.74 -13.31 -5.77
N THR A 4 6.39 -14.36 -6.51
CA THR A 4 5.43 -15.38 -6.07
C THR A 4 5.91 -16.16 -4.84
N THR A 5 7.20 -16.50 -4.78
CA THR A 5 7.82 -17.16 -3.62
C THR A 5 7.77 -16.28 -2.38
N LEU A 6 8.05 -14.98 -2.55
CA LEU A 6 7.96 -14.00 -1.47
C LEU A 6 6.51 -13.81 -1.00
N ALA A 7 5.55 -13.79 -1.93
CA ALA A 7 4.13 -13.71 -1.59
C ALA A 7 3.67 -14.91 -0.74
N ILE A 8 4.12 -16.12 -1.06
CA ILE A 8 3.84 -17.32 -0.27
C ILE A 8 4.42 -17.22 1.16
N GLN A 9 5.64 -16.70 1.30
CA GLN A 9 6.23 -16.46 2.62
C GLN A 9 5.41 -15.44 3.42
N HIS A 10 5.02 -14.32 2.81
CA HIS A 10 4.17 -13.31 3.46
C HIS A 10 2.81 -13.86 3.87
N LEU A 11 2.17 -14.71 3.06
CA LEU A 11 0.92 -15.35 3.43
C LEU A 11 1.06 -16.26 4.66
N ASN A 12 2.15 -17.03 4.74
CA ASN A 12 2.45 -17.84 5.92
C ASN A 12 2.66 -16.98 7.17
N ASP A 13 3.41 -15.90 7.05
CA ASP A 13 3.68 -15.00 8.16
C ASP A 13 2.42 -14.25 8.61
N LEU A 14 1.58 -13.84 7.65
CA LEU A 14 0.28 -13.21 7.93
C LEU A 14 -0.60 -14.15 8.76
N LYS A 15 -0.72 -15.41 8.32
CA LYS A 15 -1.52 -16.42 9.03
C LYS A 15 -1.00 -16.72 10.44
N LYS A 16 0.32 -16.71 10.65
CA LYS A 16 0.94 -16.95 11.96
C LYS A 16 0.75 -15.78 12.93
N ARG A 17 0.78 -14.53 12.42
CA ARG A 17 0.78 -13.32 13.25
C ARG A 17 -0.62 -12.79 13.55
N LEU A 18 -1.52 -12.96 12.60
CA LEU A 18 -2.89 -12.50 12.72
C LEU A 18 -3.79 -13.72 12.86
N ASP A 19 -4.64 -13.75 13.87
CA ASP A 19 -5.66 -14.80 14.06
C ASP A 19 -6.79 -14.65 13.01
N ILE A 20 -6.38 -14.48 11.75
CA ILE A 20 -7.28 -14.31 10.61
C ILE A 20 -7.47 -15.68 9.95
N THR A 21 -8.67 -16.21 10.08
CA THR A 21 -9.02 -17.51 9.52
C THR A 21 -9.39 -17.45 8.04
N LYS A 22 -9.88 -16.29 7.55
CA LYS A 22 -10.31 -16.09 6.16
C LYS A 22 -9.93 -14.68 5.68
N PHE A 23 -9.35 -14.61 4.49
CA PHE A 23 -9.02 -13.34 3.82
C PHE A 23 -9.10 -13.52 2.29
N ILE A 24 -9.20 -12.40 1.59
CA ILE A 24 -9.11 -12.33 0.13
C ILE A 24 -7.83 -11.58 -0.21
N THR A 25 -6.96 -12.21 -1.01
CA THR A 25 -5.76 -11.56 -1.53
C THR A 25 -6.00 -11.05 -2.95
N ILE A 26 -5.54 -9.85 -3.24
CA ILE A 26 -5.70 -9.22 -4.56
C ILE A 26 -4.32 -8.97 -5.13
N TYR A 27 -4.03 -9.60 -6.28
CA TYR A 27 -2.72 -9.56 -6.91
C TYR A 27 -2.76 -8.93 -8.30
N ASP A 28 -1.68 -8.24 -8.65
CA ASP A 28 -1.45 -7.79 -10.02
C ASP A 28 -0.99 -8.95 -10.92
N ARG A 29 -0.91 -8.68 -12.21
CA ARG A 29 -0.54 -9.66 -13.26
C ARG A 29 0.83 -10.30 -13.08
N GLY A 30 1.76 -9.66 -12.38
CA GLY A 30 3.07 -10.22 -12.05
C GLY A 30 2.99 -11.48 -11.19
N TYR A 31 1.91 -11.64 -10.44
CA TYR A 31 1.67 -12.77 -9.53
C TYR A 31 0.88 -13.93 -10.17
N THR A 32 0.75 -13.96 -11.50
CA THR A 32 0.07 -15.08 -12.18
C THR A 32 0.82 -16.38 -11.98
N SER A 33 0.39 -17.18 -10.98
CA SER A 33 1.02 -18.45 -10.60
C SER A 33 -0.01 -19.45 -10.09
N ILE A 34 0.00 -20.65 -10.66
CA ILE A 34 -0.84 -21.76 -10.18
C ILE A 34 -0.41 -22.18 -8.77
N GLU A 35 0.88 -22.16 -8.50
CA GLU A 35 1.47 -22.44 -7.20
C GLU A 35 0.88 -21.51 -6.12
N LEU A 36 0.84 -20.20 -6.38
CA LEU A 36 0.28 -19.21 -5.46
C LEU A 36 -1.22 -19.41 -5.25
N MET A 37 -1.97 -19.73 -6.33
CA MET A 37 -3.40 -20.04 -6.25
C MET A 37 -3.66 -21.24 -5.33
N LEU A 38 -2.97 -22.37 -5.57
CA LEU A 38 -3.09 -23.58 -4.76
C LEU A 38 -2.70 -23.35 -3.31
N PHE A 39 -1.62 -22.60 -3.09
CA PHE A 39 -1.16 -22.28 -1.75
C PHE A 39 -2.17 -21.41 -0.97
N THR A 40 -2.77 -20.42 -1.64
CA THR A 40 -3.80 -19.56 -1.03
C THR A 40 -5.03 -20.37 -0.63
N GLU A 41 -5.47 -21.29 -1.47
CA GLU A 41 -6.59 -22.19 -1.16
C GLU A 41 -6.28 -23.15 0.00
N LYS A 42 -5.04 -23.67 0.08
CA LYS A 42 -4.59 -24.46 1.24
C LYS A 42 -4.74 -23.69 2.55
N LEU A 43 -4.55 -22.39 2.53
CA LEU A 43 -4.74 -21.52 3.70
C LEU A 43 -6.22 -21.24 4.02
N ASN A 44 -7.16 -21.90 3.31
CA ASN A 44 -8.60 -21.64 3.38
C ASN A 44 -8.97 -20.19 3.07
N SER A 45 -8.23 -19.58 2.14
CA SER A 45 -8.36 -18.19 1.76
C SER A 45 -8.71 -18.03 0.29
N LYS A 46 -9.16 -16.85 -0.08
CA LYS A 46 -9.60 -16.52 -1.43
C LYS A 46 -8.55 -15.63 -2.12
N PHE A 47 -8.58 -15.63 -3.46
CA PHE A 47 -7.69 -14.77 -4.24
C PHE A 47 -8.41 -14.15 -5.43
N ILE A 48 -7.90 -13.00 -5.87
CA ILE A 48 -8.17 -12.38 -7.16
C ILE A 48 -6.82 -12.04 -7.78
N ILE A 49 -6.52 -12.60 -8.95
CA ILE A 49 -5.26 -12.36 -9.67
C ILE A 49 -5.57 -11.83 -11.06
N ARG A 50 -5.02 -10.67 -11.40
CA ARG A 50 -5.06 -10.16 -12.78
C ARG A 50 -4.17 -11.03 -13.66
N LEU A 51 -4.73 -11.51 -14.77
CA LEU A 51 -4.02 -12.34 -15.73
C LEU A 51 -3.42 -11.50 -16.87
N THR A 52 -2.32 -11.98 -17.43
CA THR A 52 -1.83 -11.46 -18.72
C THR A 52 -2.79 -11.86 -19.85
N LYS A 53 -2.78 -11.10 -20.94
CA LYS A 53 -3.62 -11.39 -22.13
C LYS A 53 -3.41 -12.81 -22.68
N ASN A 54 -2.23 -13.38 -22.50
CA ASN A 54 -1.86 -14.70 -23.01
C ASN A 54 -2.09 -15.84 -22.02
N ALA A 55 -2.28 -15.53 -20.72
CA ALA A 55 -2.51 -16.56 -19.72
C ALA A 55 -3.78 -17.35 -20.02
N PHE A 56 -3.65 -18.68 -20.06
CA PHE A 56 -4.73 -19.64 -20.32
C PHE A 56 -5.53 -19.37 -21.60
N LYS A 57 -4.97 -18.68 -22.61
CA LYS A 57 -5.66 -18.21 -23.83
C LYS A 57 -6.40 -19.33 -24.57
N LYS A 58 -5.78 -20.52 -24.72
CA LYS A 58 -6.41 -21.67 -25.37
C LYS A 58 -7.68 -22.11 -24.64
N LYS A 59 -7.63 -22.25 -23.32
CA LYS A 59 -8.77 -22.65 -22.48
C LYS A 59 -9.86 -21.59 -22.46
N ARG A 60 -9.49 -20.30 -22.34
CA ARG A 60 -10.46 -19.20 -22.34
C ARG A 60 -11.24 -19.07 -23.64
N ARG A 61 -10.63 -19.37 -24.78
CA ARG A 61 -11.30 -19.30 -26.09
C ARG A 61 -12.31 -20.40 -26.33
N GLN A 62 -12.22 -21.51 -25.61
CA GLN A 62 -13.16 -22.64 -25.73
C GLN A 62 -14.55 -22.33 -25.20
N ILE A 63 -14.67 -21.36 -24.31
CA ILE A 63 -15.91 -21.00 -23.63
C ILE A 63 -16.25 -19.56 -23.98
N LYS A 64 -17.38 -19.33 -24.66
CA LYS A 64 -17.87 -18.00 -25.09
C LYS A 64 -18.65 -17.33 -23.94
N SER A 65 -18.01 -17.07 -22.80
CA SER A 65 -18.62 -16.33 -21.69
C SER A 65 -17.58 -15.42 -21.06
N ASN A 66 -17.99 -14.29 -20.53
CA ASN A 66 -17.11 -13.39 -19.77
C ASN A 66 -16.85 -13.89 -18.35
N ASP A 67 -17.65 -14.84 -17.88
CA ASP A 67 -17.54 -15.49 -16.59
C ASP A 67 -17.58 -17.01 -16.81
N LYS A 68 -16.50 -17.69 -16.47
CA LYS A 68 -16.32 -19.11 -16.80
C LYS A 68 -15.38 -19.81 -15.82
N ILE A 69 -15.69 -21.06 -15.54
CA ILE A 69 -14.77 -21.96 -14.83
C ILE A 69 -13.92 -22.70 -15.87
N ILE A 70 -12.61 -22.64 -15.72
CA ILE A 70 -11.68 -23.44 -16.53
C ILE A 70 -11.03 -24.53 -15.68
N GLU A 71 -10.68 -25.63 -16.35
CA GLU A 71 -9.93 -26.73 -15.76
C GLU A 71 -8.58 -26.86 -16.47
N ILE A 72 -7.52 -26.99 -15.71
CA ILE A 72 -6.16 -27.24 -16.19
C ILE A 72 -5.61 -28.55 -15.64
N ASN A 73 -4.85 -29.28 -16.43
CA ASN A 73 -4.12 -30.45 -15.98
C ASN A 73 -2.82 -29.99 -15.30
N LEU A 74 -2.56 -30.42 -14.10
CA LEU A 74 -1.33 -30.19 -13.36
C LEU A 74 -0.27 -31.21 -13.80
N THR A 75 0.34 -30.93 -14.94
CA THR A 75 1.37 -31.82 -15.52
C THR A 75 2.70 -31.72 -14.76
N ASN A 76 3.53 -32.75 -14.86
CA ASN A 76 4.88 -32.73 -14.25
C ASN A 76 5.71 -31.52 -14.68
N SER A 77 5.53 -31.02 -15.93
CA SER A 77 6.21 -29.83 -16.40
C SER A 77 5.80 -28.56 -15.62
N ILE A 78 4.51 -28.41 -15.31
CA ILE A 78 3.99 -27.29 -14.51
C ILE A 78 4.48 -27.42 -13.05
N ILE A 79 4.38 -28.60 -12.47
CA ILE A 79 4.73 -28.85 -11.07
C ILE A 79 6.24 -28.62 -10.81
N LYS A 80 7.10 -28.92 -11.80
CA LYS A 80 8.54 -28.67 -11.69
C LYS A 80 8.91 -27.18 -11.58
N GLU A 81 8.04 -26.29 -12.04
CA GLU A 81 8.27 -24.83 -11.97
C GLU A 81 7.92 -24.23 -10.59
N PHE A 82 7.25 -25.01 -9.72
CA PHE A 82 6.91 -24.58 -8.37
C PHE A 82 8.17 -24.54 -7.49
N ASP A 83 8.27 -23.57 -6.61
CA ASP A 83 9.34 -23.46 -5.62
C ASP A 83 8.90 -24.01 -4.24
N ASN A 84 7.60 -24.02 -3.96
CA ASN A 84 7.03 -24.44 -2.68
C ASN A 84 6.68 -25.95 -2.70
N GLU A 85 7.30 -26.73 -1.81
CA GLU A 85 7.11 -28.19 -1.76
C GLU A 85 5.67 -28.60 -1.39
N GLU A 86 5.02 -27.84 -0.51
CA GLU A 86 3.63 -28.14 -0.13
C GLU A 86 2.68 -27.96 -1.32
N ALA A 87 2.87 -26.91 -2.11
CA ALA A 87 2.08 -26.68 -3.32
C ALA A 87 2.34 -27.79 -4.37
N LYS A 88 3.59 -28.29 -4.46
CA LYS A 88 3.92 -29.46 -5.32
C LYS A 88 3.15 -30.70 -4.91
N GLU A 89 3.12 -31.01 -3.62
CA GLU A 89 2.42 -32.19 -3.10
C GLU A 89 0.90 -32.09 -3.34
N ILE A 90 0.32 -30.91 -3.14
CA ILE A 90 -1.09 -30.65 -3.44
C ILE A 90 -1.35 -30.87 -4.92
N ALA A 91 -0.52 -30.29 -5.78
CA ALA A 91 -0.67 -30.39 -7.24
C ALA A 91 -0.57 -31.85 -7.74
N LYS A 92 0.38 -32.64 -7.21
CA LYS A 92 0.53 -34.07 -7.54
C LYS A 92 -0.71 -34.86 -7.17
N LYS A 93 -1.26 -34.63 -5.96
CA LYS A 93 -2.46 -35.33 -5.47
C LYS A 93 -3.72 -34.96 -6.24
N MET A 94 -3.84 -33.68 -6.60
CA MET A 94 -5.03 -33.13 -7.27
C MET A 94 -5.10 -33.50 -8.75
N GLY A 95 -3.97 -33.49 -9.46
CA GLY A 95 -3.86 -33.83 -10.89
C GLY A 95 -4.54 -32.85 -11.85
N ARG A 96 -5.65 -32.21 -11.44
CA ARG A 96 -6.39 -31.19 -12.17
C ARG A 96 -6.77 -30.04 -11.24
N TYR A 97 -6.79 -28.83 -11.78
CA TYR A 97 -7.16 -27.65 -11.01
C TYR A 97 -8.22 -26.84 -11.73
N LYS A 98 -9.28 -26.46 -11.00
CA LYS A 98 -10.39 -25.64 -11.49
C LYS A 98 -10.38 -24.29 -10.81
N PHE A 99 -10.56 -23.23 -11.58
CA PHE A 99 -10.73 -21.88 -11.07
C PHE A 99 -11.58 -21.06 -12.04
N ARG A 100 -12.15 -19.98 -11.52
CA ARG A 100 -13.01 -19.07 -12.26
C ARG A 100 -12.15 -18.02 -12.97
N ILE A 101 -12.50 -17.71 -14.22
CA ILE A 101 -11.95 -16.59 -14.98
C ILE A 101 -13.09 -15.63 -15.32
N VAL A 102 -12.89 -14.35 -15.00
CA VAL A 102 -13.84 -13.26 -15.28
C VAL A 102 -13.18 -12.21 -16.13
N GLU A 103 -13.85 -11.80 -17.22
CA GLU A 103 -13.44 -10.67 -18.07
C GLU A 103 -14.25 -9.44 -17.68
N ILE A 104 -13.58 -8.43 -17.10
CA ILE A 104 -14.20 -7.18 -16.67
C ILE A 104 -13.82 -6.05 -17.63
N THR A 105 -14.70 -5.05 -17.75
CA THR A 105 -14.41 -3.81 -18.46
C THR A 105 -14.33 -2.67 -17.46
N LEU A 106 -13.17 -2.00 -17.41
CA LEU A 106 -12.96 -0.83 -16.57
C LEU A 106 -13.68 0.40 -17.13
N GLU A 107 -13.82 1.45 -16.33
CA GLU A 107 -14.50 2.71 -16.71
C GLU A 107 -13.89 3.36 -17.96
N ASN A 108 -12.57 3.23 -18.16
CA ASN A 108 -11.85 3.72 -19.33
C ASN A 108 -11.97 2.80 -20.57
N GLY A 109 -12.85 1.78 -20.55
CA GLY A 109 -13.06 0.83 -21.62
C GLY A 109 -12.00 -0.29 -21.72
N THR A 110 -10.98 -0.29 -20.85
CA THR A 110 -9.94 -1.33 -20.84
C THR A 110 -10.51 -2.65 -20.36
N LYS A 111 -10.28 -3.74 -21.11
CA LYS A 111 -10.64 -5.09 -20.69
C LYS A 111 -9.53 -5.73 -19.87
N GLU A 112 -9.91 -6.24 -18.73
CA GLU A 112 -9.04 -6.95 -17.79
C GLU A 112 -9.55 -8.37 -17.58
N ILE A 113 -8.63 -9.27 -17.25
CA ILE A 113 -8.94 -10.69 -17.05
C ILE A 113 -8.51 -11.06 -15.65
N LEU A 114 -9.44 -11.54 -14.85
CA LEU A 114 -9.22 -11.94 -13.47
C LEU A 114 -9.34 -13.45 -13.33
N ALA A 115 -8.45 -14.06 -12.57
CA ALA A 115 -8.57 -15.42 -12.06
C ALA A 115 -8.93 -15.37 -10.57
N THR A 116 -9.85 -16.20 -10.14
CA THR A 116 -10.29 -16.24 -8.74
C THR A 116 -10.84 -17.63 -8.35
N ASN A 117 -10.86 -17.92 -7.06
CA ASN A 117 -11.60 -19.03 -6.47
C ASN A 117 -12.89 -18.60 -5.76
N LEU A 118 -13.30 -17.33 -5.92
CA LEU A 118 -14.62 -16.86 -5.50
C LEU A 118 -15.68 -17.38 -6.46
N SER A 119 -16.75 -17.97 -5.93
CA SER A 119 -17.82 -18.51 -6.77
C SER A 119 -18.72 -17.39 -7.31
N PRO A 120 -19.48 -17.64 -8.41
CA PRO A 120 -20.45 -16.67 -8.93
C PRO A 120 -21.55 -16.31 -7.92
N GLU A 121 -21.89 -17.23 -7.02
CA GLU A 121 -22.88 -17.04 -5.96
C GLU A 121 -22.35 -16.17 -4.82
N GLU A 122 -21.02 -16.24 -4.54
CA GLU A 122 -20.38 -15.39 -3.53
C GLU A 122 -20.16 -13.97 -4.04
N PHE A 123 -19.72 -13.83 -5.31
CA PHE A 123 -19.39 -12.54 -5.93
C PHE A 123 -19.78 -12.52 -7.41
N ASN A 124 -20.65 -11.65 -7.81
CA ASN A 124 -20.95 -11.38 -9.21
C ASN A 124 -19.82 -10.59 -9.90
N ILE A 125 -19.93 -10.33 -11.20
CA ILE A 125 -18.89 -9.67 -12.00
C ILE A 125 -18.62 -8.23 -11.51
N GLU A 126 -19.67 -7.48 -11.18
CA GLU A 126 -19.53 -6.07 -10.74
C GLU A 126 -18.90 -5.99 -9.35
N GLU A 127 -19.28 -6.87 -8.43
CA GLU A 127 -18.66 -6.97 -7.11
C GLU A 127 -17.17 -7.35 -7.21
N LEU A 128 -16.81 -8.27 -8.11
CA LEU A 128 -15.40 -8.61 -8.36
C LEU A 128 -14.62 -7.44 -8.96
N LYS A 129 -15.25 -6.66 -9.84
CA LYS A 129 -14.64 -5.45 -10.42
C LYS A 129 -14.39 -4.40 -9.34
N GLU A 130 -15.36 -4.16 -8.47
CA GLU A 130 -15.21 -3.25 -7.34
C GLU A 130 -14.11 -3.70 -6.38
N LEU A 131 -14.14 -4.99 -5.99
CA LEU A 131 -13.15 -5.58 -5.10
C LEU A 131 -11.74 -5.53 -5.70
N TYR A 132 -11.58 -5.84 -6.99
CA TYR A 132 -10.30 -5.72 -7.69
C TYR A 132 -9.84 -4.24 -7.78
N GLY A 133 -10.76 -3.31 -7.89
CA GLY A 133 -10.49 -1.87 -7.87
C GLY A 133 -9.74 -1.42 -6.62
N GLN A 134 -9.93 -2.08 -5.48
CA GLN A 134 -9.23 -1.78 -4.23
C GLN A 134 -7.70 -2.00 -4.33
N ARG A 135 -7.22 -2.75 -5.32
CA ARG A 135 -5.77 -2.88 -5.60
C ARG A 135 -5.07 -1.53 -5.75
N TRP A 136 -5.75 -0.54 -6.32
CA TRP A 136 -5.22 0.82 -6.47
C TRP A 136 -4.90 1.53 -5.15
N SER A 137 -5.47 1.06 -4.06
CA SER A 137 -5.18 1.61 -2.73
C SER A 137 -3.71 1.42 -2.34
N ILE A 138 -3.08 0.33 -2.79
CA ILE A 138 -1.65 0.06 -2.57
C ILE A 138 -0.79 1.10 -3.28
N GLU A 139 -1.08 1.39 -4.56
CA GLU A 139 -0.33 2.41 -5.33
C GLU A 139 -0.50 3.80 -4.70
N THR A 140 -1.72 4.11 -4.27
CA THR A 140 -2.01 5.36 -3.55
C THR A 140 -1.30 5.40 -2.19
N GLY A 141 -1.23 4.27 -1.48
CA GLY A 141 -0.51 4.13 -0.22
C GLY A 141 0.99 4.39 -0.39
N PHE A 142 1.63 3.77 -1.37
CA PHE A 142 3.04 4.04 -1.69
C PHE A 142 3.28 5.50 -2.08
N LYS A 143 2.37 6.10 -2.85
CA LYS A 143 2.46 7.53 -3.18
C LYS A 143 2.39 8.40 -1.93
N LYS A 144 1.50 8.10 -0.98
CA LYS A 144 1.41 8.82 0.30
C LYS A 144 2.69 8.65 1.14
N LEU A 145 3.20 7.41 1.26
CA LEU A 145 4.45 7.12 1.95
C LEU A 145 5.63 7.92 1.39
N LYS A 146 5.78 7.94 0.07
CA LYS A 146 6.90 8.66 -0.59
C LYS A 146 6.76 10.18 -0.55
N SER A 147 5.56 10.70 -0.83
CA SER A 147 5.36 12.15 -1.04
C SER A 147 4.86 12.92 0.17
N GLN A 148 4.23 12.26 1.14
CA GLN A 148 3.60 12.92 2.28
C GLN A 148 4.24 12.53 3.62
N VAL A 149 4.69 11.28 3.77
CA VAL A 149 5.45 10.82 4.94
C VAL A 149 6.96 10.88 4.68
N MET A 150 7.39 10.93 3.40
CA MET A 150 8.79 11.01 2.98
C MET A 150 9.63 9.83 3.47
N ILE A 151 9.12 8.59 3.35
CA ILE A 151 9.78 7.37 3.83
C ILE A 151 11.19 7.15 3.24
N GLU A 152 11.53 7.77 2.14
CA GLU A 152 12.85 7.68 1.50
C GLU A 152 13.86 8.73 2.04
N ARG A 153 13.43 9.59 2.98
CA ARG A 153 14.28 10.60 3.60
C ARG A 153 14.83 10.07 4.92
N PHE A 154 16.12 9.75 4.92
CA PHE A 154 16.80 9.23 6.09
C PHE A 154 17.66 10.31 6.74
N SER A 155 17.65 10.36 8.08
CA SER A 155 18.43 11.31 8.88
C SER A 155 19.92 10.94 8.97
N GLY A 156 20.31 9.72 8.58
CA GLY A 156 21.69 9.26 8.57
C GLY A 156 21.94 8.06 7.66
N HIS A 157 23.20 7.65 7.55
CA HIS A 157 23.63 6.55 6.67
C HIS A 157 23.88 5.23 7.37
N ARG A 158 23.89 5.19 8.72
CA ARG A 158 24.05 3.95 9.48
C ARG A 158 22.77 3.11 9.37
N ARG A 159 22.92 1.81 9.23
CA ARG A 159 21.81 0.86 9.09
C ARG A 159 20.75 1.05 10.18
N ILE A 160 21.17 1.20 11.42
CA ILE A 160 20.25 1.38 12.55
C ILE A 160 19.38 2.64 12.42
N ILE A 161 19.95 3.75 11.93
CA ILE A 161 19.24 5.02 11.71
C ILE A 161 18.23 4.85 10.57
N ILE A 162 18.64 4.22 9.47
CA ILE A 162 17.76 3.93 8.33
C ILE A 162 16.55 3.08 8.77
N GLU A 163 16.81 2.04 9.58
CA GLU A 163 15.75 1.17 10.10
C GLU A 163 14.82 1.93 11.04
N GLN A 164 15.34 2.79 11.90
CA GLN A 164 14.54 3.63 12.81
C GLN A 164 13.65 4.60 12.03
N ASP A 165 14.20 5.34 11.08
CA ASP A 165 13.46 6.30 10.25
C ASP A 165 12.38 5.58 9.43
N PHE A 166 12.70 4.41 8.89
CA PHE A 166 11.76 3.58 8.16
C PHE A 166 10.57 3.18 9.03
N TYR A 167 10.82 2.62 10.22
CA TYR A 167 9.75 2.19 11.13
C TYR A 167 8.94 3.36 11.68
N ALA A 168 9.58 4.49 11.97
CA ALA A 168 8.90 5.72 12.37
C ALA A 168 7.95 6.21 11.27
N SER A 169 8.41 6.20 10.01
CA SER A 169 7.58 6.57 8.86
C SER A 169 6.39 5.63 8.67
N ILE A 170 6.57 4.32 8.84
CA ILE A 170 5.47 3.34 8.79
C ILE A 170 4.48 3.58 9.94
N PHE A 171 4.96 3.87 11.16
CA PHE A 171 4.09 4.19 12.29
C PHE A 171 3.22 5.42 11.98
N ILE A 172 3.81 6.53 11.52
CA ILE A 172 3.10 7.75 11.15
C ILE A 172 2.08 7.49 10.05
N TYR A 173 2.45 6.72 9.03
CA TYR A 173 1.54 6.35 7.94
C TYR A 173 0.32 5.57 8.44
N ASN A 174 0.54 4.58 9.31
CA ASN A 174 -0.54 3.75 9.85
C ASN A 174 -1.45 4.59 10.76
N LEU A 175 -0.89 5.42 11.62
CA LEU A 175 -1.64 6.31 12.49
C LEU A 175 -2.48 7.32 11.68
N ALA A 176 -1.88 7.97 10.68
CA ALA A 176 -2.59 8.91 9.80
C ALA A 176 -3.71 8.23 9.01
N THR A 177 -3.51 6.97 8.60
CA THR A 177 -4.52 6.17 7.89
C THR A 177 -5.69 5.83 8.81
N ALA A 178 -5.43 5.45 10.06
CA ALA A 178 -6.46 5.18 11.06
C ALA A 178 -7.29 6.44 11.35
N ILE A 179 -6.64 7.56 11.63
CA ILE A 179 -7.30 8.85 11.87
C ILE A 179 -8.12 9.28 10.63
N GLN A 180 -7.57 9.14 9.42
CA GLN A 180 -8.30 9.43 8.19
C GLN A 180 -9.57 8.59 8.09
N TRP A 181 -9.46 7.28 8.32
CA TRP A 181 -10.57 6.34 8.27
C TRP A 181 -11.69 6.69 9.26
N ASP A 182 -11.34 6.94 10.51
CA ASP A 182 -12.32 7.29 11.56
C ASP A 182 -12.94 8.67 11.31
N GLY A 183 -12.17 9.64 10.81
CA GLY A 183 -12.68 10.93 10.39
C GLY A 183 -13.66 10.81 9.23
N GLU A 184 -13.33 10.02 8.20
CA GLU A 184 -14.18 9.82 7.02
C GLU A 184 -15.49 9.09 7.37
N LYS A 185 -15.47 8.09 8.26
CA LYS A 185 -16.68 7.42 8.75
C LYS A 185 -17.68 8.38 9.40
N GLN A 186 -17.19 9.43 10.06
CA GLN A 186 -18.03 10.41 10.76
C GLN A 186 -18.45 11.57 9.85
N MET A 187 -17.92 11.66 8.62
CA MET A 187 -18.34 12.68 7.66
C MET A 187 -19.70 12.35 7.06
N LYS A 188 -20.64 13.29 7.16
CA LYS A 188 -21.94 13.16 6.49
C LYS A 188 -21.74 13.32 4.99
N VAL A 189 -22.31 12.41 4.22
CA VAL A 189 -22.43 12.54 2.75
C VAL A 189 -23.26 13.78 2.44
N LYS A 190 -22.70 14.79 1.78
CA LYS A 190 -23.46 15.93 1.26
C LYS A 190 -23.72 15.72 -0.22
N LYS A 191 -25.02 15.71 -0.61
CA LYS A 191 -25.41 15.77 -2.01
C LYS A 191 -25.27 17.21 -2.50
N ARG A 192 -24.56 17.42 -3.59
CA ARG A 192 -24.40 18.74 -4.22
C ARG A 192 -25.52 19.01 -5.25
N THR A 193 -26.00 17.94 -5.86
CA THR A 193 -27.20 17.89 -6.74
C THR A 193 -27.88 16.55 -6.50
N PRO A 194 -29.17 16.36 -6.87
CA PRO A 194 -29.87 15.08 -6.69
C PRO A 194 -29.11 13.86 -7.24
N ASP A 195 -28.30 14.06 -8.29
CA ASP A 195 -27.64 12.99 -9.03
C ASP A 195 -26.14 12.85 -8.72
N MET A 196 -25.57 13.68 -7.83
CA MET A 196 -24.15 13.65 -7.49
C MET A 196 -23.91 13.43 -5.99
N GLU A 197 -23.43 12.27 -5.67
CA GLU A 197 -22.95 11.92 -4.34
C GLU A 197 -21.45 12.20 -4.24
N PHE A 198 -21.04 13.22 -3.46
CA PHE A 198 -19.63 13.51 -3.17
C PHE A 198 -19.22 12.85 -1.88
N ILE A 199 -18.39 11.82 -1.97
CA ILE A 199 -17.69 11.28 -0.81
C ILE A 199 -16.58 12.27 -0.45
N ARG A 200 -16.68 12.87 0.74
CA ARG A 200 -15.64 13.74 1.28
C ARG A 200 -14.48 12.88 1.79
N LYS A 201 -13.27 13.24 1.38
CA LYS A 201 -12.05 12.59 1.88
C LYS A 201 -11.25 13.57 2.72
N ALA A 202 -10.77 13.13 3.87
CA ALA A 202 -9.90 13.93 4.71
C ALA A 202 -8.53 14.12 4.02
N ASN A 203 -7.92 15.29 4.24
CA ASN A 203 -6.60 15.59 3.68
C ASN A 203 -5.51 14.88 4.46
N PHE A 204 -4.97 13.81 3.89
CA PHE A 204 -3.97 12.97 4.53
C PHE A 204 -2.69 13.75 4.89
N ALA A 205 -2.20 14.65 4.02
CA ALA A 205 -1.01 15.44 4.30
C ALA A 205 -1.19 16.37 5.52
N SER A 206 -2.38 16.95 5.65
CA SER A 206 -2.71 17.76 6.81
C SER A 206 -2.77 16.93 8.10
N ILE A 207 -3.31 15.71 8.03
CA ILE A 207 -3.33 14.79 9.17
C ILE A 207 -1.90 14.44 9.59
N VAL A 208 -1.02 14.09 8.65
CA VAL A 208 0.39 13.84 8.93
C VAL A 208 1.04 15.03 9.64
N GLY A 209 0.80 16.25 9.13
CA GLY A 209 1.35 17.45 9.74
C GLY A 209 0.89 17.68 11.17
N ILE A 210 -0.39 17.42 11.48
CA ILE A 210 -0.90 17.58 12.84
C ILE A 210 -0.35 16.48 13.75
N ILE A 211 -0.19 15.24 13.25
CA ILE A 211 0.43 14.15 14.03
C ILE A 211 1.82 14.56 14.50
N TYR A 212 2.63 15.19 13.65
CA TYR A 212 3.96 15.66 14.07
C TYR A 212 3.90 16.70 15.19
N ILE A 213 2.90 17.59 15.16
CA ILE A 213 2.75 18.63 16.21
C ILE A 213 2.42 17.99 17.58
N TYR A 214 1.61 16.94 17.59
CA TYR A 214 1.13 16.28 18.80
C TYR A 214 1.86 14.97 19.11
N MET A 215 3.04 14.75 18.52
CA MET A 215 3.77 13.48 18.64
C MET A 215 4.15 13.17 20.08
N GLU A 216 4.57 14.17 20.87
CA GLU A 216 4.93 14.00 22.27
C GLU A 216 3.74 13.52 23.10
N ASP A 217 2.57 14.11 22.87
CA ASP A 217 1.34 13.73 23.57
C ASP A 217 0.86 12.34 23.16
N ILE A 218 1.00 11.99 21.85
CA ILE A 218 0.66 10.66 21.31
C ILE A 218 1.55 9.58 21.93
N LEU A 219 2.83 9.88 22.15
CA LEU A 219 3.80 8.95 22.74
C LEU A 219 3.84 9.03 24.28
N SER A 220 2.99 9.85 24.90
CA SER A 220 2.91 9.91 26.36
C SER A 220 2.42 8.57 26.93
N PHE A 221 2.83 8.25 28.16
CA PHE A 221 2.35 7.06 28.87
C PHE A 221 1.00 7.30 29.56
N ASP A 222 0.43 8.50 29.43
CA ASP A 222 -0.87 8.85 29.98
C ASP A 222 -1.99 8.58 28.97
N SER A 223 -2.78 7.56 29.24
CA SER A 223 -3.87 7.13 28.37
C SER A 223 -4.97 8.18 28.19
N GLU A 224 -5.18 9.06 29.17
CA GLU A 224 -6.18 10.13 29.08
C GLU A 224 -5.73 11.20 28.08
N THR A 225 -4.48 11.66 28.18
CA THR A 225 -3.86 12.58 27.20
C THR A 225 -3.89 12.00 25.79
N VAL A 226 -3.50 10.74 25.62
CA VAL A 226 -3.52 10.09 24.30
C VAL A 226 -4.93 10.07 23.72
N ASN A 227 -5.95 9.68 24.52
CA ASN A 227 -7.33 9.65 24.03
C ASN A 227 -7.85 11.03 23.65
N GLN A 228 -7.58 12.07 24.43
CA GLN A 228 -7.98 13.45 24.12
C GLN A 228 -7.34 13.94 22.81
N VAL A 229 -6.06 13.64 22.62
CA VAL A 229 -5.35 13.99 21.37
C VAL A 229 -5.90 13.22 20.19
N MET A 230 -6.17 11.93 20.32
CA MET A 230 -6.75 11.12 19.24
C MET A 230 -8.13 11.63 18.83
N ASP A 231 -9.01 11.94 19.79
CA ASP A 231 -10.32 12.53 19.51
C ASP A 231 -10.21 13.89 18.80
N PHE A 232 -9.26 14.72 19.22
CA PHE A 232 -8.95 15.98 18.55
C PHE A 232 -8.48 15.76 17.12
N LEU A 233 -7.55 14.83 16.86
CA LEU A 233 -7.02 14.54 15.53
C LEU A 233 -8.12 14.01 14.60
N ILE A 234 -8.99 13.13 15.08
CA ILE A 234 -10.15 12.63 14.32
C ILE A 234 -11.11 13.78 14.00
N HIS A 235 -11.37 14.68 14.95
CA HIS A 235 -12.18 15.87 14.71
C HIS A 235 -11.55 16.79 13.66
N GLN A 236 -10.25 17.05 13.74
CA GLN A 236 -9.52 17.85 12.76
C GLN A 236 -9.55 17.21 11.35
N ALA A 237 -9.45 15.90 11.26
CA ALA A 237 -9.56 15.18 9.99
C ALA A 237 -10.88 15.47 9.25
N LYS A 238 -12.00 15.63 10.00
CA LYS A 238 -13.30 16.04 9.43
C LYS A 238 -13.30 17.49 8.91
N CYS A 239 -12.56 18.37 9.58
CA CYS A 239 -12.53 19.80 9.26
C CYS A 239 -11.57 20.11 8.10
N LEU A 240 -10.46 19.39 7.98
CA LEU A 240 -9.39 19.64 7.01
C LEU A 240 -9.77 19.33 5.55
N TYR A 241 -10.91 18.75 5.33
CA TYR A 241 -11.49 18.56 4.00
C TYR A 241 -11.73 19.89 3.24
N HIS A 242 -12.00 21.00 3.93
CA HIS A 242 -12.34 22.28 3.29
C HIS A 242 -11.15 23.09 2.79
N GLN A 243 -9.92 22.74 3.17
CA GLN A 243 -8.72 23.48 2.75
C GLN A 243 -8.13 22.88 1.46
N LYS A 244 -8.66 23.32 0.32
CA LYS A 244 -8.15 22.94 -1.01
C LYS A 244 -6.72 23.47 -1.30
N ASN A 245 -6.19 24.37 -0.49
CA ASN A 245 -4.86 24.98 -0.68
C ASN A 245 -4.16 25.14 0.67
N ILE A 246 -3.43 24.11 1.12
CA ILE A 246 -2.33 24.36 2.05
C ILE A 246 -1.24 25.03 1.22
N ASN A 247 -0.99 26.29 1.52
CA ASN A 247 0.01 27.10 0.86
C ASN A 247 1.37 26.40 0.99
N THR A 248 2.14 26.35 -0.10
CA THR A 248 3.50 25.76 -0.15
C THR A 248 4.37 26.23 1.02
N LEU A 249 4.16 27.47 1.48
CA LEU A 249 4.80 28.05 2.66
C LEU A 249 4.45 27.34 3.99
N GLN A 250 3.22 26.85 4.16
CA GLN A 250 2.83 26.07 5.34
C GLN A 250 3.45 24.69 5.31
N MET A 251 3.54 24.08 4.12
CA MET A 251 4.21 22.80 3.95
C MET A 251 5.72 22.89 4.22
N GLN A 252 6.36 23.97 3.76
CA GLN A 252 7.78 24.23 4.08
C GLN A 252 8.02 24.49 5.57
N ARG A 253 7.11 25.19 6.26
CA ARG A 253 7.17 25.37 7.72
C ARG A 253 6.99 24.04 8.46
N MET A 254 6.08 23.19 8.00
CA MET A 254 5.89 21.86 8.56
C MET A 254 7.12 20.96 8.36
N LEU A 255 7.73 21.00 7.17
CA LEU A 255 8.97 20.28 6.89
C LEU A 255 10.10 20.73 7.82
N LYS A 256 10.20 22.04 8.07
CA LYS A 256 11.17 22.59 9.01
C LYS A 256 10.92 22.14 10.45
N ILE A 257 9.66 22.08 10.90
CA ILE A 257 9.30 21.55 12.23
C ILE A 257 9.68 20.06 12.33
N ILE A 258 9.48 19.27 11.25
CA ILE A 258 9.90 17.87 11.17
C ILE A 258 11.43 17.76 11.31
N ASP A 259 12.17 18.57 10.58
CA ASP A 259 13.64 18.59 10.66
C ASP A 259 14.12 18.99 12.06
N ASP A 260 13.53 20.02 12.64
CA ASP A 260 13.85 20.47 14.00
C ASP A 260 13.48 19.41 15.05
N PHE A 261 12.37 18.69 14.86
CA PHE A 261 11.94 17.60 15.76
C PHE A 261 12.89 16.39 15.66
N ILE A 262 13.27 15.96 14.45
CA ILE A 262 14.24 14.88 14.23
C ILE A 262 15.59 15.27 14.87
N LEU A 263 15.99 16.53 14.80
CA LEU A 263 17.22 17.04 15.42
C LEU A 263 17.14 17.14 16.95
N GLN A 264 15.95 17.33 17.54
CA GLN A 264 15.76 17.39 19.00
C GLN A 264 15.69 16.02 19.66
N PHE A 265 15.34 14.95 18.93
CA PHE A 265 15.41 13.59 19.43
C PHE A 265 16.88 13.12 19.53
N LYS A 266 17.56 13.57 20.57
CA LYS A 266 18.91 13.09 20.94
C LYS A 266 18.82 11.63 21.37
N TRP A 267 19.09 10.73 20.46
CA TRP A 267 19.35 9.33 20.74
C TRP A 267 20.84 9.17 21.11
N GLY A 268 21.20 9.38 22.40
CA GLY A 268 22.52 9.10 22.92
C GLY A 268 23.69 9.92 22.30
N ASP A 269 24.89 9.73 22.85
CA ASP A 269 26.11 10.48 22.51
C ASP A 269 26.69 10.20 21.10
N GLU A 270 25.99 9.48 20.23
CA GLU A 270 26.44 9.13 18.86
C GLU A 270 26.14 10.19 17.79
N TRP A 271 25.56 11.35 18.14
CA TRP A 271 25.14 12.39 17.20
C TRP A 271 26.23 13.39 16.80
N GLU A 272 27.40 13.39 17.43
CA GLU A 272 28.46 14.36 17.13
C GLU A 272 29.00 14.31 15.69
N ASP A 273 28.80 13.18 14.97
CA ASP A 273 29.26 12.99 13.60
C ASP A 273 28.19 13.25 12.51
N TYR A 274 26.98 13.73 12.87
CA TYR A 274 25.92 13.97 11.90
C TYR A 274 26.15 15.28 11.12
N LYS A 275 26.42 15.15 9.82
CA LYS A 275 26.28 16.25 8.83
C LYS A 275 25.07 15.96 7.96
N PRO A 276 24.04 16.86 7.92
CA PRO A 276 22.90 16.67 7.02
C PRO A 276 23.38 16.57 5.58
N ALA A 277 22.79 15.65 4.81
CA ALA A 277 23.06 15.55 3.38
C ALA A 277 22.69 16.89 2.71
N ARG A 278 23.64 17.51 2.00
CA ARG A 278 23.41 18.72 1.22
C ARG A 278 22.26 18.47 0.24
N THR A 279 21.27 19.35 0.24
CA THR A 279 20.19 19.31 -0.77
C THR A 279 20.81 19.67 -2.13
N ALA A 280 20.23 19.17 -3.22
CA ALA A 280 20.74 19.38 -4.59
C ALA A 280 20.90 20.87 -4.99
N GLU A 281 20.34 21.80 -4.23
CA GLU A 281 20.48 23.25 -4.43
C GLU A 281 21.82 23.82 -3.94
N ASP A 282 22.54 23.12 -3.04
CA ASP A 282 23.86 23.57 -2.57
C ASP A 282 25.01 23.25 -3.55
N SER A 283 24.74 22.46 -4.60
CA SER A 283 25.77 22.04 -5.57
C SER A 283 25.95 23.00 -6.75
N THR A 284 25.23 24.13 -6.83
CA THR A 284 25.28 25.05 -7.98
C THR A 284 26.17 26.31 -7.74
N ASN A 285 26.82 26.45 -6.58
CA ASN A 285 27.61 27.63 -6.25
C ASN A 285 29.14 27.47 -6.27
N ASP A 286 29.66 26.33 -6.74
CA ASP A 286 31.09 26.19 -7.04
C ASP A 286 31.37 26.59 -8.51
N HIS A 287 31.34 27.91 -8.82
CA HIS A 287 31.94 28.42 -10.05
C HIS A 287 33.44 28.65 -9.80
N PRO A 288 34.32 28.09 -10.67
CA PRO A 288 35.74 28.39 -10.60
C PRO A 288 36.01 29.84 -10.99
N GLY A 289 36.84 30.48 -10.16
CA GLY A 289 37.12 31.92 -10.18
C GLY A 289 37.58 32.44 -11.53
N ASN A 290 37.09 33.63 -11.84
CA ASN A 290 37.58 34.52 -12.90
C ASN A 290 39.06 34.90 -12.68
N PRO A 291 39.91 34.88 -13.71
CA PRO A 291 41.27 35.37 -13.61
C PRO A 291 41.30 36.90 -13.47
N LYS A 292 42.10 37.37 -12.56
CA LYS A 292 42.38 38.81 -12.38
C LYS A 292 43.09 39.38 -13.61
N PRO A 293 42.77 40.61 -14.06
CA PRO A 293 43.54 41.26 -15.12
C PRO A 293 44.88 41.72 -14.55
N THR A 294 45.94 41.43 -15.33
CA THR A 294 47.28 41.95 -15.15
C THR A 294 47.35 43.40 -15.62
N HIS A 295 47.84 44.25 -14.77
CA HIS A 295 48.66 45.41 -15.08
C HIS A 295 49.92 45.38 -14.26
#